data_9969aaa48b628d45b303220c4ccc133d
#
_entry.id   9969aaa48b628d45b303220c4ccc133d
#
_cell.length_a   1.000
_cell.length_b   1.000
_cell.length_c   1.000
_cell.angle_alpha   90.00
_cell.angle_beta   90.00
_cell.angle_gamma   90.00
#
_symmetry.space_group_name_H-M   'P 1'
#
loop_
_entity.id
_entity.type
_entity.pdbx_description
1 polymer ?
#
loop_
_entity_poly.entity_id
_entity_poly.type
_entity_poly.pdbx_seq_one_letter_code
_entity_poly.pdbx_strand_id
1 'polypeptide(L)'
;RQIMRHLMSPLDFSVEELDKLLDLANDIEAHPEKYAHKCDGKKLATCFYEPSTRTRLSFEAAMLNLGGSVLGFHSADSSSASKGESVSDTIRVISCYADICAMRHPKEGAPLVASEKSRIPVINAGDGGHQHPTQTLADLLTIRSIKGRLNNITIGFCGDLKFGRTVHSLINALIRYDNVRIVLISPEELKVPDYVRDDVLRANNIEFKEVEKLEDAMGELDVLYMTRVQKERFFNEEDYVRLKDFYILTKEKMELAKDDMIVLHPLPRVNEISVDVDDDPRACYFRQAQYAVYVRMALILTLLGLAED
;
A
#
# COMPACT_ATOMS: atom_id res chain seq x y z
N ARG A 1 12.70 -12.35 26.84
CA ARG A 1 12.14 -11.03 26.46
C ARG A 1 11.86 -11.06 24.98
N GLN A 2 10.59 -11.04 24.62
CA GLN A 2 10.16 -10.97 23.21
C GLN A 2 10.64 -9.64 22.64
N ILE A 3 11.39 -9.68 21.52
CA ILE A 3 11.86 -8.46 20.86
C ILE A 3 10.65 -7.79 20.21
N MET A 4 10.43 -6.52 20.52
CA MET A 4 9.37 -5.72 19.94
C MET A 4 9.62 -5.53 18.43
N ARG A 5 8.58 -5.77 17.63
CA ARG A 5 8.64 -5.59 16.18
C ARG A 5 7.93 -4.31 15.75
N HIS A 6 8.49 -3.73 14.71
CA HIS A 6 7.93 -2.58 14.02
C HIS A 6 7.71 -2.94 12.54
N LEU A 7 6.93 -2.15 11.83
CA LEU A 7 6.81 -2.29 10.38
C LEU A 7 7.28 -1.01 9.69
N MET A 8 8.46 -1.06 9.08
CA MET A 8 9.03 0.05 8.32
C MET A 8 8.95 -0.17 6.82
N SER A 9 9.04 -1.44 6.37
CA SER A 9 9.02 -1.87 4.98
C SER A 9 8.25 -3.18 4.87
N PRO A 10 7.59 -3.48 3.72
CA PRO A 10 6.96 -4.79 3.52
C PRO A 10 7.96 -5.94 3.65
N LEU A 11 9.23 -5.68 3.38
CA LEU A 11 10.30 -6.67 3.44
C LEU A 11 10.75 -6.98 4.88
N ASP A 12 10.21 -6.30 5.89
CA ASP A 12 10.46 -6.62 7.31
C ASP A 12 9.84 -7.95 7.70
N PHE A 13 8.85 -8.43 6.95
CA PHE A 13 8.30 -9.76 7.09
C PHE A 13 8.95 -10.72 6.08
N SER A 14 9.26 -11.93 6.52
CA SER A 14 9.61 -13.02 5.59
C SER A 14 8.37 -13.40 4.77
N VAL A 15 8.56 -14.15 3.69
CA VAL A 15 7.41 -14.63 2.89
C VAL A 15 6.47 -15.48 3.75
N GLU A 16 7.02 -16.33 4.62
CA GLU A 16 6.22 -17.15 5.54
C GLU A 16 5.41 -16.32 6.52
N GLU A 17 6.04 -15.30 7.11
CA GLU A 17 5.35 -14.37 8.02
C GLU A 17 4.28 -13.58 7.28
N LEU A 18 4.58 -13.17 6.05
CA LEU A 18 3.65 -12.44 5.20
C LEU A 18 2.43 -13.31 4.87
N ASP A 19 2.65 -14.57 4.49
CA ASP A 19 1.56 -15.50 4.21
C ASP A 19 0.65 -15.71 5.43
N LYS A 20 1.23 -15.81 6.62
CA LYS A 20 0.46 -15.90 7.87
C LYS A 20 -0.36 -14.63 8.11
N LEU A 21 0.22 -13.46 7.86
CA LEU A 21 -0.48 -12.18 8.00
C LEU A 21 -1.68 -12.12 7.06
N LEU A 22 -1.50 -12.53 5.81
CA LEU A 22 -2.57 -12.54 4.82
C LEU A 22 -3.64 -13.58 5.16
N ASP A 23 -3.24 -14.75 5.67
CA ASP A 23 -4.20 -15.77 6.16
C ASP A 23 -5.03 -15.24 7.32
N LEU A 24 -4.40 -14.55 8.26
CA LEU A 24 -5.10 -13.91 9.37
C LEU A 24 -6.10 -12.87 8.87
N ALA A 25 -5.70 -12.03 7.92
CA ALA A 25 -6.58 -11.03 7.34
C ALA A 25 -7.79 -11.66 6.65
N ASN A 26 -7.61 -12.77 5.96
CA ASN A 26 -8.71 -13.51 5.33
C ASN A 26 -9.64 -14.15 6.38
N ASP A 27 -9.10 -14.64 7.49
CA ASP A 27 -9.92 -15.17 8.58
C ASP A 27 -10.74 -14.06 9.27
N ILE A 28 -10.15 -12.88 9.43
CA ILE A 28 -10.86 -11.70 9.95
C ILE A 28 -12.02 -11.32 9.03
N GLU A 29 -11.80 -11.33 7.72
CA GLU A 29 -12.86 -11.06 6.75
C GLU A 29 -13.99 -12.06 6.87
N ALA A 30 -13.67 -13.36 7.00
CA ALA A 30 -14.63 -14.44 7.05
C ALA A 30 -15.39 -14.50 8.39
N HIS A 31 -14.70 -14.14 9.49
CA HIS A 31 -15.22 -14.28 10.86
C HIS A 31 -14.93 -13.05 11.71
N PRO A 32 -15.46 -11.87 11.34
CA PRO A 32 -15.14 -10.62 12.04
C PRO A 32 -15.54 -10.64 13.53
N GLU A 33 -16.60 -11.35 13.88
CA GLU A 33 -17.08 -11.49 15.26
C GLU A 33 -16.06 -12.14 16.20
N LYS A 34 -15.22 -13.03 15.68
CA LYS A 34 -14.15 -13.69 16.42
C LYS A 34 -13.08 -12.70 16.90
N TYR A 35 -12.92 -11.60 16.18
CA TYR A 35 -11.86 -10.61 16.43
C TYR A 35 -12.36 -9.31 17.07
N ALA A 36 -13.67 -9.15 17.22
CA ALA A 36 -14.31 -7.89 17.62
C ALA A 36 -13.85 -7.38 19.00
N HIS A 37 -13.31 -8.23 19.86
CA HIS A 37 -12.87 -7.90 21.21
C HIS A 37 -11.39 -8.20 21.48
N LYS A 38 -10.63 -8.53 20.45
CA LYS A 38 -9.20 -8.89 20.61
C LYS A 38 -8.34 -7.75 21.16
N CYS A 39 -8.71 -6.51 20.87
CA CYS A 39 -7.99 -5.32 21.34
C CYS A 39 -8.75 -4.53 22.42
N ASP A 40 -9.66 -5.18 23.15
CA ASP A 40 -10.35 -4.51 24.27
C ASP A 40 -9.30 -3.92 25.24
N GLY A 41 -9.49 -2.64 25.60
CA GLY A 41 -8.57 -1.94 26.47
C GLY A 41 -7.26 -1.45 25.82
N LYS A 42 -7.04 -1.74 24.55
CA LYS A 42 -5.85 -1.29 23.80
C LYS A 42 -6.13 0.00 23.04
N LYS A 43 -5.08 0.78 22.83
CA LYS A 43 -5.16 2.07 22.13
C LYS A 43 -4.17 2.13 20.99
N LEU A 44 -4.64 2.56 19.83
CA LEU A 44 -3.80 2.91 18.68
C LEU A 44 -3.62 4.42 18.65
N ALA A 45 -2.38 4.89 18.59
CA ALA A 45 -2.10 6.28 18.28
C ALA A 45 -1.89 6.44 16.78
N THR A 46 -2.61 7.40 16.17
CA THR A 46 -2.37 7.81 14.78
C THR A 46 -1.64 9.16 14.80
N CYS A 47 -0.33 9.12 14.55
CA CYS A 47 0.54 10.28 14.58
C CYS A 47 0.84 10.72 13.14
N PHE A 48 -0.03 11.54 12.58
CA PHE A 48 0.05 11.97 11.19
C PHE A 48 0.56 13.39 11.12
N TYR A 49 1.82 13.53 10.69
CA TYR A 49 2.49 14.83 10.50
C TYR A 49 2.12 15.48 9.17
N GLU A 50 1.55 14.71 8.24
CA GLU A 50 0.96 15.23 7.02
C GLU A 50 -0.43 14.63 6.82
N PRO A 51 -1.38 15.36 6.21
CA PRO A 51 -2.74 14.85 6.01
C PRO A 51 -2.78 13.62 5.12
N SER A 52 -3.52 12.61 5.55
CA SER A 52 -3.86 11.43 4.76
C SER A 52 -5.15 10.83 5.31
N THR A 53 -6.26 11.34 4.82
CA THR A 53 -7.60 10.99 5.33
C THR A 53 -7.86 9.49 5.23
N ARG A 54 -7.62 8.89 4.07
CA ARG A 54 -7.93 7.47 3.84
C ARG A 54 -7.10 6.55 4.72
N THR A 55 -5.78 6.76 4.77
CA THR A 55 -4.88 5.92 5.56
C THR A 55 -5.21 6.02 7.04
N ARG A 56 -5.42 7.25 7.54
CA ARG A 56 -5.76 7.45 8.96
C ARG A 56 -7.07 6.80 9.32
N LEU A 57 -8.13 7.04 8.54
CA LEU A 57 -9.45 6.44 8.81
C LEU A 57 -9.41 4.92 8.72
N SER A 58 -8.64 4.37 7.80
CA SER A 58 -8.48 2.92 7.66
C SER A 58 -7.81 2.29 8.89
N PHE A 59 -6.76 2.92 9.42
CA PHE A 59 -6.12 2.46 10.67
C PHE A 59 -7.06 2.59 11.87
N GLU A 60 -7.77 3.71 11.97
CA GLU A 60 -8.71 3.92 13.06
C GLU A 60 -9.86 2.92 13.00
N ALA A 61 -10.44 2.70 11.81
CA ALA A 61 -11.47 1.68 11.60
C ALA A 61 -10.96 0.29 11.97
N ALA A 62 -9.73 -0.05 11.58
CA ALA A 62 -9.14 -1.33 11.91
C ALA A 62 -9.08 -1.56 13.41
N MET A 63 -8.60 -0.58 14.17
CA MET A 63 -8.52 -0.70 15.64
C MET A 63 -9.87 -0.76 16.31
N LEU A 64 -10.81 0.07 15.85
CA LEU A 64 -12.17 0.06 16.38
C LEU A 64 -12.88 -1.27 16.11
N ASN A 65 -12.67 -1.87 14.94
CA ASN A 65 -13.22 -3.18 14.59
C ASN A 65 -12.69 -4.30 15.51
N LEU A 66 -11.52 -4.09 16.13
CA LEU A 66 -10.91 -5.03 17.06
C LEU A 66 -11.31 -4.76 18.52
N GLY A 67 -12.17 -3.79 18.76
CA GLY A 67 -12.63 -3.43 20.11
C GLY A 67 -11.73 -2.43 20.83
N GLY A 68 -10.68 -1.97 20.20
CA GLY A 68 -9.77 -0.98 20.77
C GLY A 68 -10.26 0.45 20.65
N SER A 69 -9.42 1.38 21.04
CA SER A 69 -9.67 2.82 20.97
C SER A 69 -8.58 3.51 20.19
N VAL A 70 -8.84 4.74 19.76
CA VAL A 70 -7.89 5.52 18.97
C VAL A 70 -7.67 6.90 19.57
N LEU A 71 -6.46 7.41 19.43
CA LEU A 71 -6.10 8.78 19.77
C LEU A 71 -5.00 9.25 18.82
N GLY A 72 -4.76 10.54 18.73
CA GLY A 72 -3.69 11.00 17.87
C GLY A 72 -3.92 12.42 17.32
N PHE A 73 -3.17 12.75 16.29
CA PHE A 73 -3.28 14.02 15.59
C PHE A 73 -3.21 13.78 14.06
N HIS A 74 -3.74 14.73 13.30
CA HIS A 74 -3.91 14.60 11.84
C HIS A 74 -3.01 15.53 11.02
N SER A 75 -2.23 16.40 11.67
CA SER A 75 -1.26 17.27 11.01
C SER A 75 -0.18 17.73 12.00
N ALA A 76 0.96 18.17 11.46
CA ALA A 76 2.05 18.72 12.26
C ALA A 76 1.59 19.94 13.08
N ASP A 77 0.71 20.78 12.50
CA ASP A 77 0.19 21.99 13.14
C ASP A 77 -0.67 21.70 14.37
N SER A 78 -1.31 20.54 14.41
CA SER A 78 -2.14 20.11 15.55
C SER A 78 -1.37 19.30 16.58
N SER A 79 -0.02 19.26 16.49
CA SER A 79 0.85 18.48 17.37
C SER A 79 1.93 19.37 18.00
N SER A 80 2.69 18.79 18.94
CA SER A 80 3.84 19.45 19.56
C SER A 80 4.99 19.72 18.59
N ALA A 81 4.96 19.13 17.38
CA ALA A 81 5.93 19.42 16.32
C ALA A 81 5.94 20.91 15.95
N SER A 82 4.78 21.58 16.03
CA SER A 82 4.68 23.03 15.79
C SER A 82 5.48 23.86 16.79
N LYS A 83 5.80 23.28 17.96
CA LYS A 83 6.64 23.90 18.99
C LYS A 83 8.09 23.44 18.91
N GLY A 84 8.46 22.65 17.89
CA GLY A 84 9.82 22.14 17.70
C GLY A 84 10.14 20.83 18.38
N GLU A 85 9.14 20.09 18.89
CA GLU A 85 9.38 18.78 19.48
C GLU A 85 9.88 17.79 18.44
N SER A 86 10.91 17.01 18.80
CA SER A 86 11.44 15.98 17.91
C SER A 86 10.49 14.77 17.81
N VAL A 87 10.60 14.03 16.73
CA VAL A 87 9.86 12.78 16.54
C VAL A 87 10.19 11.78 17.65
N SER A 88 11.46 11.71 18.07
CA SER A 88 11.90 10.83 19.15
C SER A 88 11.24 11.16 20.49
N ASP A 89 11.12 12.44 20.82
CA ASP A 89 10.44 12.85 22.05
C ASP A 89 8.94 12.61 21.96
N THR A 90 8.33 12.92 20.81
CA THR A 90 6.91 12.67 20.60
C THR A 90 6.55 11.20 20.81
N ILE A 91 7.30 10.27 20.22
CA ILE A 91 6.99 8.84 20.35
C ILE A 91 7.20 8.31 21.77
N ARG A 92 8.16 8.88 22.52
CA ARG A 92 8.36 8.51 23.94
C ARG A 92 7.15 8.92 24.78
N VAL A 93 6.58 10.09 24.51
CA VAL A 93 5.37 10.57 25.19
C VAL A 93 4.16 9.73 24.79
N ILE A 94 3.98 9.51 23.48
CA ILE A 94 2.89 8.67 22.94
C ILE A 94 2.95 7.24 23.52
N SER A 95 4.15 6.71 23.73
CA SER A 95 4.33 5.40 24.37
C SER A 95 3.75 5.31 25.79
N CYS A 96 3.53 6.46 26.45
CA CYS A 96 2.86 6.51 27.75
C CYS A 96 1.33 6.39 27.63
N TYR A 97 0.77 6.66 26.45
CA TYR A 97 -0.68 6.79 26.23
C TYR A 97 -1.27 5.67 25.39
N ALA A 98 -0.50 5.03 24.55
CA ALA A 98 -0.98 4.06 23.59
C ALA A 98 -0.16 2.77 23.64
N ASP A 99 -0.72 1.73 23.01
CA ASP A 99 -0.09 0.40 22.94
C ASP A 99 0.58 0.14 21.58
N ILE A 100 0.20 0.88 20.57
CA ILE A 100 0.74 0.79 19.21
C ILE A 100 0.56 2.13 18.51
N CYS A 101 1.46 2.47 17.58
CA CYS A 101 1.45 3.74 16.86
C CYS A 101 1.53 3.52 15.36
N ALA A 102 0.66 4.19 14.60
CA ALA A 102 0.79 4.35 13.15
C ALA A 102 1.27 5.78 12.89
N MET A 103 2.44 5.92 12.29
CA MET A 103 3.06 7.23 12.06
C MET A 103 3.20 7.51 10.56
N ARG A 104 2.69 8.66 10.14
CA ARG A 104 2.93 9.19 8.79
C ARG A 104 3.69 10.50 8.89
N HIS A 105 4.76 10.60 8.11
CA HIS A 105 5.67 11.75 8.18
C HIS A 105 6.13 12.13 6.77
N PRO A 106 6.26 13.43 6.45
CA PRO A 106 6.78 13.85 5.14
C PRO A 106 8.27 13.54 4.95
N LYS A 107 9.02 13.39 6.04
CA LYS A 107 10.45 13.12 5.98
C LYS A 107 10.74 11.64 5.96
N GLU A 108 11.49 11.22 4.96
CA GLU A 108 11.99 9.85 4.81
C GLU A 108 12.79 9.42 6.03
N GLY A 109 12.48 8.23 6.55
CA GLY A 109 13.16 7.65 7.71
C GLY A 109 12.66 8.12 9.07
N ALA A 110 11.75 9.09 9.16
CA ALA A 110 11.25 9.57 10.45
C ALA A 110 10.56 8.47 11.28
N PRO A 111 9.70 7.60 10.72
CA PRO A 111 9.14 6.48 11.48
C PRO A 111 10.20 5.51 12.00
N LEU A 112 11.27 5.27 11.25
CA LEU A 112 12.38 4.42 11.70
C LEU A 112 13.08 5.03 12.90
N VAL A 113 13.40 6.32 12.86
CA VAL A 113 13.99 7.04 14.00
C VAL A 113 13.08 6.95 15.21
N ALA A 114 11.77 7.15 15.04
CA ALA A 114 10.80 7.00 16.11
C ALA A 114 10.84 5.59 16.70
N SER A 115 10.88 4.54 15.85
CA SER A 115 10.87 3.15 16.30
C SER A 115 12.03 2.82 17.20
N GLU A 116 13.20 3.43 16.98
CA GLU A 116 14.40 3.21 17.80
C GLU A 116 14.25 3.71 19.24
N LYS A 117 13.38 4.69 19.47
CA LYS A 117 13.14 5.29 20.78
C LYS A 117 11.81 4.88 21.41
N SER A 118 10.98 4.16 20.66
CA SER A 118 9.63 3.78 21.08
C SER A 118 9.65 2.60 22.08
N ARG A 119 8.69 2.61 23.00
CA ARG A 119 8.38 1.46 23.86
C ARG A 119 7.19 0.66 23.36
N ILE A 120 6.59 1.10 22.26
CA ILE A 120 5.44 0.45 21.63
C ILE A 120 5.76 0.17 20.15
N PRO A 121 5.09 -0.82 19.53
CA PRO A 121 5.26 -1.05 18.10
C PRO A 121 4.91 0.19 17.28
N VAL A 122 5.72 0.48 16.26
CA VAL A 122 5.51 1.59 15.32
C VAL A 122 5.30 1.03 13.93
N ILE A 123 4.24 1.49 13.29
CA ILE A 123 3.92 1.18 11.90
C ILE A 123 4.23 2.42 11.06
N ASN A 124 5.05 2.28 10.03
CA ASN A 124 5.23 3.32 9.03
C ASN A 124 3.97 3.42 8.17
N ALA A 125 3.20 4.49 8.36
CA ALA A 125 1.99 4.77 7.58
C ALA A 125 2.27 5.66 6.36
N GLY A 126 3.53 5.80 5.99
CA GLY A 126 4.03 6.58 4.85
C GLY A 126 5.08 7.59 5.28
N ASP A 127 6.28 7.54 4.67
CA ASP A 127 7.37 8.47 4.96
C ASP A 127 7.86 9.17 3.69
N GLY A 128 7.14 10.19 3.30
CA GLY A 128 7.46 10.97 2.11
C GLY A 128 7.30 10.15 0.83
N GLY A 129 8.31 10.21 -0.04
CA GLY A 129 8.35 9.41 -1.27
C GLY A 129 9.00 8.04 -1.12
N HIS A 130 9.35 7.62 0.09
CA HIS A 130 10.17 6.44 0.35
C HIS A 130 9.34 5.15 0.46
N GLN A 131 8.54 4.98 1.51
CA GLN A 131 7.79 3.74 1.77
C GLN A 131 6.35 4.03 2.17
N HIS A 132 5.47 3.10 1.79
CA HIS A 132 4.10 3.03 2.31
C HIS A 132 3.74 1.54 2.46
N PRO A 133 4.31 0.86 3.47
CA PRO A 133 4.28 -0.59 3.53
C PRO A 133 2.89 -1.19 3.67
N THR A 134 1.96 -0.53 4.36
CA THR A 134 0.61 -1.08 4.54
C THR A 134 -0.22 -1.02 3.25
N GLN A 135 0.10 -0.11 2.34
CA GLN A 135 -0.51 -0.12 1.00
C GLN A 135 -0.06 -1.36 0.22
N THR A 136 1.22 -1.68 0.28
CA THR A 136 1.75 -2.91 -0.35
C THR A 136 1.09 -4.16 0.24
N LEU A 137 0.92 -4.23 1.56
CA LEU A 137 0.24 -5.36 2.20
C LEU A 137 -1.22 -5.47 1.75
N ALA A 138 -1.91 -4.34 1.62
CA ALA A 138 -3.28 -4.29 1.12
C ALA A 138 -3.37 -4.80 -0.33
N ASP A 139 -2.41 -4.39 -1.17
CA ASP A 139 -2.33 -4.82 -2.56
C ASP A 139 -2.10 -6.33 -2.66
N LEU A 140 -1.18 -6.87 -1.89
CA LEU A 140 -0.91 -8.31 -1.84
C LEU A 140 -2.13 -9.09 -1.37
N LEU A 141 -2.79 -8.63 -0.31
CA LEU A 141 -3.99 -9.28 0.20
C LEU A 141 -5.10 -9.29 -0.85
N THR A 142 -5.30 -8.18 -1.53
CA THR A 142 -6.33 -8.06 -2.58
C THR A 142 -6.06 -9.03 -3.72
N ILE A 143 -4.83 -9.06 -4.23
CA ILE A 143 -4.46 -9.97 -5.32
C ILE A 143 -4.64 -11.42 -4.89
N ARG A 144 -4.09 -11.81 -3.74
CA ARG A 144 -4.19 -13.19 -3.27
C ARG A 144 -5.63 -13.62 -2.98
N SER A 145 -6.42 -12.73 -2.41
CA SER A 145 -7.82 -13.04 -2.07
C SER A 145 -8.68 -13.25 -3.31
N ILE A 146 -8.46 -12.45 -4.36
CA ILE A 146 -9.29 -12.52 -5.57
C ILE A 146 -8.74 -13.55 -6.56
N LYS A 147 -7.41 -13.63 -6.72
CA LYS A 147 -6.77 -14.58 -7.65
C LYS A 147 -6.49 -15.95 -7.03
N GLY A 148 -6.50 -16.05 -5.71
CA GLY A 148 -6.18 -17.28 -4.98
C GLY A 148 -4.69 -17.56 -4.87
N ARG A 149 -3.82 -16.70 -5.38
CA ARG A 149 -2.37 -16.91 -5.43
C ARG A 149 -1.62 -15.60 -5.61
N LEU A 150 -0.32 -15.62 -5.31
CA LEU A 150 0.63 -14.56 -5.62
C LEU A 150 1.74 -15.02 -6.58
N ASN A 151 1.82 -16.32 -6.86
CA ASN A 151 2.70 -16.87 -7.88
C ASN A 151 1.95 -17.03 -9.22
N ASN A 152 2.70 -17.26 -10.30
CA ASN A 152 2.12 -17.47 -11.64
C ASN A 152 1.18 -16.35 -12.07
N ILE A 153 1.61 -15.10 -11.88
CA ILE A 153 0.80 -13.90 -12.14
C ILE A 153 1.55 -12.98 -13.11
N THR A 154 0.82 -12.49 -14.10
CA THR A 154 1.26 -11.38 -14.95
C THR A 154 0.57 -10.11 -14.47
N ILE A 155 1.35 -9.17 -13.96
CA ILE A 155 0.85 -7.88 -13.48
C ILE A 155 1.37 -6.74 -14.32
N GLY A 156 0.46 -5.86 -14.76
CA GLY A 156 0.78 -4.63 -15.44
C GLY A 156 0.69 -3.43 -14.50
N PHE A 157 1.69 -2.56 -14.54
CA PHE A 157 1.67 -1.28 -13.83
C PHE A 157 1.56 -0.17 -14.87
N CYS A 158 0.58 0.70 -14.73
CA CYS A 158 0.28 1.72 -15.72
C CYS A 158 0.22 3.11 -15.08
N GLY A 159 0.97 4.05 -15.65
CA GLY A 159 0.94 5.46 -15.25
C GLY A 159 2.32 6.02 -14.93
N ASP A 160 2.45 6.66 -13.77
CA ASP A 160 3.71 7.22 -13.30
C ASP A 160 4.55 6.15 -12.60
N LEU A 161 5.46 5.54 -13.34
CA LEU A 161 6.33 4.48 -12.83
C LEU A 161 7.67 5.03 -12.33
N LYS A 162 7.96 6.30 -12.63
CA LYS A 162 9.22 6.93 -12.23
C LYS A 162 9.21 7.32 -10.74
N PHE A 163 8.11 7.93 -10.29
CA PHE A 163 7.97 8.45 -8.94
C PHE A 163 6.99 7.63 -8.08
N GLY A 164 6.36 6.61 -8.65
CA GLY A 164 5.33 5.82 -8.02
C GLY A 164 5.86 4.87 -6.95
N ARG A 165 5.98 5.33 -5.70
CA ARG A 165 6.48 4.50 -4.58
C ARG A 165 5.65 3.23 -4.34
N THR A 166 4.33 3.28 -4.57
CA THR A 166 3.45 2.11 -4.42
C THR A 166 3.79 1.03 -5.45
N VAL A 167 4.15 1.45 -6.66
CA VAL A 167 4.60 0.53 -7.73
C VAL A 167 5.91 -0.14 -7.35
N HIS A 168 6.92 0.64 -6.97
CA HIS A 168 8.23 0.11 -6.62
C HIS A 168 8.16 -0.85 -5.43
N SER A 169 7.40 -0.49 -4.40
CA SER A 169 7.22 -1.33 -3.22
C SER A 169 6.50 -2.64 -3.53
N LEU A 170 5.47 -2.59 -4.37
CA LEU A 170 4.73 -3.79 -4.75
C LEU A 170 5.59 -4.71 -5.63
N ILE A 171 6.37 -4.16 -6.55
CA ILE A 171 7.32 -4.95 -7.34
C ILE A 171 8.29 -5.69 -6.41
N ASN A 172 8.91 -4.99 -5.46
CA ASN A 172 9.85 -5.59 -4.52
C ASN A 172 9.23 -6.72 -3.70
N ALA A 173 7.98 -6.59 -3.33
CA ALA A 173 7.26 -7.64 -2.59
C ALA A 173 6.90 -8.84 -3.48
N LEU A 174 6.41 -8.59 -4.69
CA LEU A 174 5.93 -9.63 -5.61
C LEU A 174 7.05 -10.50 -6.17
N ILE A 175 8.23 -9.96 -6.42
CA ILE A 175 9.35 -10.75 -6.98
C ILE A 175 9.87 -11.82 -6.02
N ARG A 176 9.42 -11.82 -4.77
CA ARG A 176 9.71 -12.87 -3.79
C ARG A 176 8.87 -14.13 -4.01
N TYR A 177 7.86 -14.06 -4.87
CA TYR A 177 7.00 -15.19 -5.26
C TYR A 177 7.40 -15.73 -6.61
N ASP A 178 7.12 -17.01 -6.86
CA ASP A 178 7.57 -17.70 -8.06
C ASP A 178 6.76 -17.31 -9.30
N ASN A 179 7.46 -17.20 -10.42
CA ASN A 179 6.88 -17.00 -11.74
C ASN A 179 5.94 -15.79 -11.80
N VAL A 180 6.43 -14.66 -11.30
CA VAL A 180 5.77 -13.35 -11.45
C VAL A 180 6.35 -12.66 -12.67
N ARG A 181 5.48 -12.28 -13.59
CA ARG A 181 5.83 -11.53 -14.79
C ARG A 181 5.31 -10.13 -14.69
N ILE A 182 6.13 -9.14 -15.06
CA ILE A 182 5.81 -7.72 -14.89
C ILE A 182 5.76 -7.03 -16.24
N VAL A 183 4.71 -6.25 -16.47
CA VAL A 183 4.56 -5.40 -17.65
C VAL A 183 4.50 -3.95 -17.19
N LEU A 184 5.45 -3.14 -17.65
CA LEU A 184 5.59 -1.74 -17.27
C LEU A 184 5.04 -0.86 -18.40
N ILE A 185 3.94 -0.15 -18.11
CA ILE A 185 3.17 0.60 -19.11
C ILE A 185 3.26 2.08 -18.76
N SER A 186 4.04 2.84 -19.51
CA SER A 186 4.25 4.26 -19.22
C SER A 186 4.75 5.02 -20.43
N PRO A 187 4.59 6.36 -20.45
CA PRO A 187 5.33 7.19 -21.39
C PRO A 187 6.82 7.14 -21.07
N GLU A 188 7.65 7.48 -22.04
CA GLU A 188 9.10 7.52 -21.90
C GLU A 188 9.52 8.36 -20.70
N GLU A 189 8.86 9.49 -20.48
CA GLU A 189 9.16 10.46 -19.42
C GLU A 189 8.90 9.92 -18.01
N LEU A 190 8.08 8.88 -17.89
CA LEU A 190 7.64 8.31 -16.60
C LEU A 190 8.01 6.84 -16.45
N LYS A 191 9.01 6.37 -17.17
CA LYS A 191 9.53 5.00 -17.02
C LYS A 191 10.05 4.78 -15.61
N VAL A 192 10.06 3.51 -15.20
CA VAL A 192 10.73 3.11 -13.95
C VAL A 192 12.18 3.56 -13.98
N PRO A 193 12.75 3.95 -12.82
CA PRO A 193 14.18 4.23 -12.73
C PRO A 193 15.04 3.03 -13.14
N ASP A 194 16.24 3.31 -13.64
CA ASP A 194 17.17 2.25 -14.09
C ASP A 194 17.43 1.19 -13.02
N TYR A 195 17.50 1.60 -11.74
CA TYR A 195 17.75 0.64 -10.66
C TYR A 195 16.63 -0.40 -10.52
N VAL A 196 15.39 -0.05 -10.85
CA VAL A 196 14.28 -1.02 -10.81
C VAL A 196 14.47 -2.07 -11.90
N ARG A 197 14.84 -1.66 -13.11
CA ARG A 197 15.10 -2.60 -14.19
C ARG A 197 16.32 -3.46 -13.93
N ASP A 198 17.42 -2.84 -13.50
CA ASP A 198 18.72 -3.50 -13.42
C ASP A 198 18.95 -4.21 -12.08
N ASP A 199 18.73 -3.51 -10.96
CA ASP A 199 19.06 -4.04 -9.63
C ASP A 199 17.92 -4.84 -9.01
N VAL A 200 16.68 -4.64 -9.45
CA VAL A 200 15.52 -5.34 -8.93
C VAL A 200 15.07 -6.44 -9.90
N LEU A 201 14.72 -6.09 -11.12
CA LEU A 201 14.13 -7.05 -12.06
C LEU A 201 15.19 -7.95 -12.71
N ARG A 202 16.19 -7.38 -13.38
CA ARG A 202 17.23 -8.20 -14.05
C ARG A 202 18.10 -8.99 -13.08
N ALA A 203 18.49 -8.35 -11.98
CA ALA A 203 19.32 -9.01 -10.96
C ALA A 203 18.63 -10.22 -10.31
N ASN A 204 17.30 -10.26 -10.30
CA ASN A 204 16.50 -11.36 -9.76
C ASN A 204 15.91 -12.27 -10.84
N ASN A 205 16.34 -12.12 -12.08
CA ASN A 205 15.89 -12.91 -13.24
C ASN A 205 14.36 -12.85 -13.42
N ILE A 206 13.74 -11.70 -13.18
CA ILE A 206 12.31 -11.51 -13.34
C ILE A 206 12.01 -11.22 -14.81
N GLU A 207 11.06 -11.95 -15.38
CA GLU A 207 10.57 -11.67 -16.72
C GLU A 207 9.76 -10.37 -16.71
N PHE A 208 10.17 -9.41 -17.52
CA PHE A 208 9.44 -8.15 -17.65
C PHE A 208 9.56 -7.58 -19.05
N LYS A 209 8.62 -6.71 -19.40
CA LYS A 209 8.71 -5.90 -20.61
C LYS A 209 8.17 -4.50 -20.35
N GLU A 210 8.60 -3.56 -21.17
CA GLU A 210 8.13 -2.19 -21.16
C GLU A 210 7.31 -1.92 -22.41
N VAL A 211 6.13 -1.35 -22.26
CA VAL A 211 5.27 -0.94 -23.36
C VAL A 211 4.80 0.49 -23.15
N GLU A 212 4.52 1.20 -24.24
CA GLU A 212 4.08 2.58 -24.16
C GLU A 212 2.54 2.69 -24.08
N LYS A 213 1.82 1.79 -24.77
CA LYS A 213 0.36 1.85 -24.87
C LYS A 213 -0.31 0.79 -24.00
N LEU A 214 -1.29 1.21 -23.21
CA LEU A 214 -2.07 0.30 -22.36
C LEU A 214 -2.73 -0.81 -23.18
N GLU A 215 -3.28 -0.49 -24.33
CA GLU A 215 -3.98 -1.45 -25.20
C GLU A 215 -3.08 -2.62 -25.62
N ASP A 216 -1.78 -2.38 -25.78
CA ASP A 216 -0.84 -3.42 -26.22
C ASP A 216 -0.57 -4.47 -25.13
N ALA A 217 -0.91 -4.18 -23.89
CA ALA A 217 -0.67 -5.06 -22.75
C ALA A 217 -1.95 -5.74 -22.24
N MET A 218 -3.12 -5.16 -22.46
CA MET A 218 -4.37 -5.57 -21.80
C MET A 218 -4.68 -7.07 -21.90
N GLY A 219 -4.42 -7.69 -23.04
CA GLY A 219 -4.80 -9.08 -23.29
C GLY A 219 -4.01 -10.14 -22.52
N GLU A 220 -2.89 -9.78 -21.92
CA GLU A 220 -2.01 -10.74 -21.22
C GLU A 220 -2.03 -10.61 -19.70
N LEU A 221 -2.66 -9.57 -19.16
CA LEU A 221 -2.60 -9.26 -17.73
C LEU A 221 -3.59 -10.08 -16.91
N ASP A 222 -3.12 -10.56 -15.76
CA ASP A 222 -3.97 -11.10 -14.70
C ASP A 222 -4.40 -9.98 -13.75
N VAL A 223 -3.53 -8.98 -13.55
CA VAL A 223 -3.77 -7.82 -12.70
C VAL A 223 -3.30 -6.58 -13.45
N LEU A 224 -4.14 -5.55 -13.46
CA LEU A 224 -3.77 -4.22 -13.94
C LEU A 224 -3.77 -3.26 -12.74
N TYR A 225 -2.60 -2.74 -12.42
CA TYR A 225 -2.41 -1.76 -11.35
C TYR A 225 -2.29 -0.37 -11.96
N MET A 226 -3.33 0.44 -11.80
CA MET A 226 -3.38 1.80 -12.32
C MET A 226 -2.85 2.78 -11.29
N THR A 227 -2.11 3.79 -11.76
CA THR A 227 -1.61 4.89 -10.93
C THR A 227 -1.95 6.22 -11.57
N ARG A 228 -1.87 7.30 -10.78
CA ARG A 228 -2.07 8.64 -11.30
C ARG A 228 -0.93 9.05 -12.22
N VAL A 229 -1.27 9.80 -13.27
CA VAL A 229 -0.29 10.55 -14.07
C VAL A 229 -0.45 12.02 -13.66
N GLN A 230 0.48 12.51 -12.85
CA GLN A 230 0.40 13.83 -12.24
C GLN A 230 0.95 14.90 -13.18
N LYS A 231 0.19 15.99 -13.38
CA LYS A 231 0.57 17.10 -14.24
C LYS A 231 1.93 17.71 -13.85
N GLU A 232 2.18 17.84 -12.57
CA GLU A 232 3.40 18.41 -12.02
C GLU A 232 4.67 17.57 -12.29
N ARG A 233 4.51 16.34 -12.78
CA ARG A 233 5.63 15.46 -13.12
C ARG A 233 6.15 15.67 -14.55
N PHE A 234 5.46 16.47 -15.35
CA PHE A 234 5.84 16.77 -16.73
C PHE A 234 6.59 18.11 -16.79
N PHE A 235 7.59 18.17 -17.69
CA PHE A 235 8.39 19.38 -17.88
C PHE A 235 7.60 20.51 -18.53
N ASN A 236 6.56 20.18 -19.32
CA ASN A 236 5.72 21.15 -19.97
C ASN A 236 4.29 20.65 -20.09
N GLU A 237 3.37 21.59 -20.26
CA GLU A 237 1.95 21.31 -20.35
C GLU A 237 1.57 20.54 -21.63
N GLU A 238 2.32 20.74 -22.72
CA GLU A 238 2.06 20.06 -24.00
C GLU A 238 2.26 18.56 -23.86
N ASP A 239 3.31 18.11 -23.19
CA ASP A 239 3.56 16.68 -22.95
C ASP A 239 2.47 16.08 -22.08
N TYR A 240 2.04 16.78 -21.04
CA TYR A 240 0.94 16.32 -20.19
C TYR A 240 -0.36 16.15 -20.99
N VAL A 241 -0.75 17.18 -21.78
CA VAL A 241 -1.96 17.13 -22.58
C VAL A 241 -1.89 16.01 -23.63
N ARG A 242 -0.73 15.81 -24.25
CA ARG A 242 -0.52 14.75 -25.24
C ARG A 242 -0.66 13.36 -24.66
N LEU A 243 -0.18 13.14 -23.43
CA LEU A 243 -0.01 11.81 -22.85
C LEU A 243 -1.12 11.41 -21.87
N LYS A 244 -1.83 12.36 -21.27
CA LYS A 244 -2.82 12.07 -20.23
C LYS A 244 -3.91 11.08 -20.67
N ASP A 245 -4.37 11.18 -21.92
CA ASP A 245 -5.48 10.36 -22.43
C ASP A 245 -5.05 8.94 -22.81
N PHE A 246 -3.74 8.72 -23.05
CA PHE A 246 -3.20 7.38 -23.35
C PHE A 246 -3.33 6.41 -22.18
N TYR A 247 -3.37 6.92 -20.97
CA TYR A 247 -3.32 6.13 -19.73
C TYR A 247 -4.65 6.16 -18.98
N ILE A 248 -5.74 6.57 -19.65
CA ILE A 248 -7.08 6.46 -19.12
C ILE A 248 -7.60 5.06 -19.43
N LEU A 249 -7.96 4.31 -18.38
CA LEU A 249 -8.66 3.05 -18.55
C LEU A 249 -10.14 3.34 -18.82
N THR A 250 -10.59 2.93 -19.98
CA THR A 250 -11.96 3.12 -20.42
C THR A 250 -12.70 1.79 -20.49
N LYS A 251 -14.01 1.85 -20.61
CA LYS A 251 -14.85 0.67 -20.79
C LYS A 251 -14.47 -0.10 -22.07
N GLU A 252 -14.11 0.62 -23.13
CA GLU A 252 -13.67 0.01 -24.40
C GLU A 252 -12.35 -0.75 -24.24
N LYS A 253 -11.40 -0.19 -23.49
CA LYS A 253 -10.12 -0.88 -23.22
C LYS A 253 -10.31 -2.14 -22.38
N MET A 254 -11.32 -2.14 -21.50
CA MET A 254 -11.65 -3.32 -20.71
C MET A 254 -12.08 -4.52 -21.57
N GLU A 255 -12.62 -4.29 -22.75
CA GLU A 255 -12.99 -5.35 -23.69
C GLU A 255 -11.79 -6.16 -24.19
N LEU A 256 -10.59 -5.58 -24.15
CA LEU A 256 -9.34 -6.22 -24.56
C LEU A 256 -8.77 -7.14 -23.47
N ALA A 257 -9.25 -7.01 -22.24
CA ALA A 257 -8.73 -7.74 -21.10
C ALA A 257 -9.36 -9.13 -20.96
N LYS A 258 -8.63 -10.02 -20.29
CA LYS A 258 -9.18 -11.33 -19.90
C LYS A 258 -10.41 -11.14 -19.00
N ASP A 259 -11.33 -12.10 -19.04
CA ASP A 259 -12.55 -12.07 -18.23
C ASP A 259 -12.25 -12.06 -16.72
N ASP A 260 -11.15 -12.66 -16.31
CA ASP A 260 -10.75 -12.76 -14.91
C ASP A 260 -9.63 -11.78 -14.50
N MET A 261 -9.22 -10.88 -15.39
CA MET A 261 -8.28 -9.81 -15.03
C MET A 261 -8.92 -8.90 -13.98
N ILE A 262 -8.13 -8.41 -13.03
CA ILE A 262 -8.60 -7.46 -12.02
C ILE A 262 -7.87 -6.13 -12.13
N VAL A 263 -8.61 -5.05 -11.85
CA VAL A 263 -8.06 -3.69 -11.84
C VAL A 263 -7.92 -3.20 -10.41
N LEU A 264 -6.71 -2.74 -10.08
CA LEU A 264 -6.38 -2.13 -8.79
C LEU A 264 -5.94 -0.69 -8.98
N HIS A 265 -6.07 0.10 -7.94
CA HIS A 265 -5.63 1.50 -7.86
C HIS A 265 -5.48 1.89 -6.40
N PRO A 266 -4.38 2.53 -6.00
CA PRO A 266 -4.19 2.90 -4.58
C PRO A 266 -5.12 4.03 -4.12
N LEU A 267 -5.79 4.72 -5.05
CA LEU A 267 -6.65 5.88 -4.80
C LEU A 267 -5.87 7.03 -4.10
N PRO A 268 -6.30 8.29 -4.20
CA PRO A 268 -7.44 8.73 -5.01
C PRO A 268 -7.15 8.66 -6.51
N ARG A 269 -8.17 8.39 -7.29
CA ARG A 269 -8.08 8.58 -8.75
C ARG A 269 -8.58 9.98 -9.11
N VAL A 270 -8.11 10.48 -10.24
CA VAL A 270 -8.65 11.71 -10.84
C VAL A 270 -9.41 11.33 -12.11
N ASN A 271 -8.70 10.99 -13.18
CA ASN A 271 -9.32 10.62 -14.46
C ASN A 271 -8.68 9.37 -15.09
N GLU A 272 -7.73 8.72 -14.41
CA GLU A 272 -7.02 7.56 -14.95
C GLU A 272 -7.92 6.35 -15.15
N ILE A 273 -9.02 6.28 -14.43
CA ILE A 273 -10.05 5.24 -14.62
C ILE A 273 -11.38 5.95 -14.86
N SER A 274 -11.99 5.69 -16.00
CA SER A 274 -13.30 6.22 -16.33
C SER A 274 -14.35 5.67 -15.36
N VAL A 275 -15.30 6.52 -14.94
CA VAL A 275 -16.31 6.16 -13.93
C VAL A 275 -17.18 4.98 -14.39
N ASP A 276 -17.43 4.83 -15.67
CA ASP A 276 -18.22 3.73 -16.20
C ASP A 276 -17.53 2.36 -16.08
N VAL A 277 -16.23 2.32 -15.79
CA VAL A 277 -15.50 1.07 -15.49
C VAL A 277 -15.91 0.51 -14.12
N ASP A 278 -16.40 1.35 -13.22
CA ASP A 278 -16.76 0.94 -11.85
C ASP A 278 -17.82 -0.16 -11.79
N ASP A 279 -18.70 -0.23 -12.80
CA ASP A 279 -19.74 -1.25 -12.88
C ASP A 279 -19.23 -2.61 -13.38
N ASP A 280 -18.00 -2.67 -13.87
CA ASP A 280 -17.38 -3.92 -14.30
C ASP A 280 -16.98 -4.75 -13.08
N PRO A 281 -17.33 -6.05 -13.00
CA PRO A 281 -16.95 -6.91 -11.88
C PRO A 281 -15.42 -7.03 -11.67
N ARG A 282 -14.63 -6.72 -12.70
CA ARG A 282 -13.17 -6.74 -12.64
C ARG A 282 -12.59 -5.48 -12.00
N ALA A 283 -13.39 -4.44 -11.77
CA ALA A 283 -12.98 -3.23 -11.07
C ALA A 283 -12.92 -3.51 -9.57
N CYS A 284 -11.71 -3.72 -9.03
CA CYS A 284 -11.52 -4.18 -7.67
C CYS A 284 -10.87 -3.14 -6.74
N TYR A 285 -10.73 -1.90 -7.18
CA TYR A 285 -10.02 -0.89 -6.39
C TYR A 285 -10.79 -0.42 -5.14
N PHE A 286 -12.11 -0.53 -5.09
CA PHE A 286 -12.86 -0.26 -3.86
C PHE A 286 -12.81 -1.45 -2.89
N ARG A 287 -12.82 -2.68 -3.41
CA ARG A 287 -12.55 -3.87 -2.60
C ARG A 287 -11.14 -3.84 -2.00
N GLN A 288 -10.17 -3.32 -2.76
CA GLN A 288 -8.81 -3.10 -2.29
C GLN A 288 -8.78 -2.19 -1.05
N ALA A 289 -9.60 -1.14 -1.02
CA ALA A 289 -9.73 -0.28 0.16
C ALA A 289 -10.32 -1.03 1.36
N GLN A 290 -11.25 -1.95 1.14
CA GLN A 290 -11.78 -2.81 2.20
C GLN A 290 -10.74 -3.80 2.69
N TYR A 291 -10.00 -4.44 1.80
CA TYR A 291 -8.89 -5.33 2.18
C TYR A 291 -7.80 -4.61 2.97
N ALA A 292 -7.60 -3.34 2.72
CA ALA A 292 -6.67 -2.52 3.50
C ALA A 292 -7.04 -2.50 4.98
N VAL A 293 -8.33 -2.44 5.32
CA VAL A 293 -8.78 -2.51 6.71
C VAL A 293 -8.45 -3.87 7.32
N TYR A 294 -8.73 -4.95 6.63
CA TYR A 294 -8.47 -6.32 7.12
C TYR A 294 -6.99 -6.57 7.34
N VAL A 295 -6.13 -6.14 6.42
CA VAL A 295 -4.68 -6.35 6.59
C VAL A 295 -4.13 -5.48 7.72
N ARG A 296 -4.67 -4.28 7.93
CA ARG A 296 -4.29 -3.42 9.05
C ARG A 296 -4.74 -4.00 10.39
N MET A 297 -5.93 -4.63 10.43
CA MET A 297 -6.38 -5.39 11.61
C MET A 297 -5.41 -6.53 11.92
N ALA A 298 -5.06 -7.34 10.93
CA ALA A 298 -4.12 -8.44 11.08
C ALA A 298 -2.75 -7.95 11.54
N LEU A 299 -2.28 -6.84 11.00
CA LEU A 299 -1.01 -6.23 11.35
C LEU A 299 -1.00 -5.76 12.81
N ILE A 300 -2.06 -5.08 13.25
CA ILE A 300 -2.20 -4.63 14.65
C ILE A 300 -2.13 -5.84 15.60
N LEU A 301 -2.90 -6.90 15.32
CA LEU A 301 -2.89 -8.11 16.14
C LEU A 301 -1.52 -8.76 16.18
N THR A 302 -0.85 -8.86 15.05
CA THR A 302 0.48 -9.46 14.94
C THR A 302 1.51 -8.69 15.77
N LEU A 303 1.54 -7.37 15.62
CA LEU A 303 2.51 -6.53 16.33
C LEU A 303 2.23 -6.43 17.83
N LEU A 304 0.98 -6.56 18.26
CA LEU A 304 0.61 -6.60 19.68
C LEU A 304 0.76 -7.99 20.30
N GLY A 305 1.11 -9.02 19.53
CA GLY A 305 1.21 -10.39 20.02
C GLY A 305 -0.15 -11.03 20.31
N LEU A 306 -1.21 -10.59 19.66
CA LEU A 306 -2.59 -11.05 19.84
C LEU A 306 -3.12 -11.85 18.65
N ALA A 307 -2.24 -12.22 17.72
CA ALA A 307 -2.62 -12.94 16.50
C ALA A 307 -2.94 -14.43 16.76
N GLU A 308 -2.38 -14.99 17.83
CA GLU A 308 -2.61 -16.38 18.23
C GLU A 308 -3.49 -16.41 19.49
N ASP A 309 -4.31 -17.48 19.61
CA ASP A 309 -5.23 -17.67 20.76
C ASP A 309 -4.46 -17.99 22.05
#